data_5c8aa4fd837cb1c8307160898053a27f
#
_entry.id   5c8aa4fd837cb1c8307160898053a27f
#
_cell.length_a   1.000
_cell.length_b   1.000
_cell.length_c   1.000
_cell.angle_alpha   90.00
_cell.angle_beta   90.00
_cell.angle_gamma   90.00
#
_symmetry.space_group_name_H-M   'P 1'
#
loop_
_entity.id
_entity.type
_entity.pdbx_description
1 polymer ?
#
loop_
_entity_poly.entity_id
_entity_poly.type
_entity_poly.pdbx_seq_one_letter_code
_entity_poly.pdbx_strand_id
1 'polypeptide(L)'
;MSDTEQKLRVELAACYRIFDYLGWSELIYNHITVKLPGPEQHFLINPYGLHYSEVTASKLVKVDLDGNVIGSALYPVNRAGIVIHTAIHAARPDVHCIAHTHTTAGMAVACSQGGLRADNFYSALLNNHVAYHAFEGITVVEDEKKRLVSNLGNK
;
A
#
# COMPACT_ATOMS: atom_id res chain seq x y z
N MET A 1 -3.86 22.05 7.17
CA MET A 1 -3.57 21.22 5.97
C MET A 1 -2.92 22.12 4.94
N SER A 2 -1.77 21.71 4.38
CA SER A 2 -1.07 22.46 3.32
C SER A 2 -1.73 22.19 1.94
N ASP A 3 -1.47 23.08 0.97
CA ASP A 3 -1.95 22.89 -0.41
C ASP A 3 -1.40 21.59 -1.01
N THR A 4 -0.16 21.23 -0.70
CA THR A 4 0.45 19.97 -1.14
C THR A 4 -0.26 18.74 -0.56
N GLU A 5 -0.58 18.75 0.74
CA GLU A 5 -1.36 17.67 1.34
C GLU A 5 -2.74 17.57 0.71
N GLN A 6 -3.42 18.70 0.45
CA GLN A 6 -4.73 18.71 -0.19
C GLN A 6 -4.67 18.10 -1.60
N LYS A 7 -3.66 18.45 -2.39
CA LYS A 7 -3.44 17.86 -3.71
C LYS A 7 -3.24 16.35 -3.65
N LEU A 8 -2.37 15.86 -2.76
CA LEU A 8 -2.11 14.43 -2.60
C LEU A 8 -3.35 13.67 -2.12
N ARG A 9 -4.20 14.28 -1.29
CA ARG A 9 -5.49 13.68 -0.89
C ARG A 9 -6.43 13.50 -2.08
N VAL A 10 -6.51 14.47 -2.97
CA VAL A 10 -7.33 14.39 -4.19
C VAL A 10 -6.78 13.31 -5.13
N GLU A 11 -5.46 13.30 -5.37
CA GLU A 11 -4.80 12.31 -6.23
C GLU A 11 -4.96 10.89 -5.69
N LEU A 12 -4.76 10.68 -4.38
CA LEU A 12 -4.94 9.37 -3.77
C LEU A 12 -6.41 8.92 -3.82
N ALA A 13 -7.36 9.81 -3.56
CA ALA A 13 -8.78 9.47 -3.69
C ALA A 13 -9.14 9.09 -5.13
N ALA A 14 -8.58 9.78 -6.12
CA ALA A 14 -8.75 9.42 -7.54
C ALA A 14 -8.13 8.05 -7.85
N CYS A 15 -6.95 7.73 -7.28
CA CYS A 15 -6.32 6.43 -7.41
C CYS A 15 -7.23 5.29 -6.87
N TYR A 16 -7.84 5.45 -5.70
CA TYR A 16 -8.83 4.50 -5.17
C TYR A 16 -10.00 4.28 -6.13
N ARG A 17 -10.54 5.35 -6.73
CA ARG A 17 -11.62 5.26 -7.72
C ARG A 17 -11.20 4.53 -8.99
N ILE A 18 -9.96 4.73 -9.45
CA ILE A 18 -9.41 4.01 -10.61
C ILE A 18 -9.28 2.53 -10.29
N PHE A 19 -8.77 2.15 -9.11
CA PHE A 19 -8.64 0.76 -8.70
C PHE A 19 -10.01 0.08 -8.58
N ASP A 20 -11.02 0.78 -8.08
CA ASP A 20 -12.40 0.30 -8.06
C ASP A 20 -12.95 0.07 -9.48
N TYR A 21 -12.78 1.06 -10.35
CA TYR A 21 -13.21 0.97 -11.76
C TYR A 21 -12.55 -0.19 -12.52
N LEU A 22 -11.28 -0.48 -12.22
CA LEU A 22 -10.54 -1.60 -12.82
C LEU A 22 -10.86 -2.96 -12.18
N GLY A 23 -11.68 -3.01 -11.13
CA GLY A 23 -11.98 -4.24 -10.40
C GLY A 23 -10.79 -4.78 -9.60
N TRP A 24 -9.88 -3.91 -9.15
CA TRP A 24 -8.69 -4.27 -8.37
C TRP A 24 -8.91 -4.13 -6.86
N SER A 25 -10.12 -3.82 -6.44
CA SER A 25 -10.52 -3.80 -5.03
C SER A 25 -11.08 -5.16 -4.62
N GLU A 26 -10.78 -5.57 -3.39
CA GLU A 26 -11.40 -6.74 -2.75
C GLU A 26 -12.05 -6.30 -1.44
N LEU A 27 -13.37 -6.11 -1.48
CA LEU A 27 -14.15 -5.64 -0.33
C LEU A 27 -13.50 -4.42 0.34
N ILE A 28 -13.05 -4.59 1.59
CA ILE A 28 -12.41 -3.54 2.42
C ILE A 28 -10.95 -3.88 2.77
N TYR A 29 -10.39 -4.93 2.18
CA TYR A 29 -9.09 -5.48 2.62
C TYR A 29 -7.88 -4.80 1.97
N ASN A 30 -8.05 -4.23 0.78
CA ASN A 30 -6.96 -3.56 0.09
C ASN A 30 -6.71 -2.15 0.65
N HIS A 31 -5.51 -1.66 0.45
CA HIS A 31 -5.11 -0.34 0.92
C HIS A 31 -4.00 0.25 0.04
N ILE A 32 -3.97 1.57 -0.05
CA ILE A 32 -2.95 2.33 -0.76
C ILE A 32 -2.48 3.44 0.18
N THR A 33 -1.17 3.65 0.28
CA THR A 33 -0.61 4.76 1.04
C THR A 33 0.17 5.70 0.16
N VAL A 34 0.16 6.99 0.50
CA VAL A 34 0.99 8.03 -0.09
C VAL A 34 1.74 8.75 1.02
N LYS A 35 3.06 8.88 0.86
CA LYS A 35 3.93 9.64 1.75
C LYS A 35 3.69 11.13 1.58
N LEU A 36 3.50 11.84 2.66
CA LEU A 36 3.47 13.30 2.68
C LEU A 36 4.88 13.87 2.70
N PRO A 37 5.15 14.96 1.98
CA PRO A 37 6.44 15.64 2.07
C PRO A 37 6.60 16.29 3.45
N GLY A 38 7.82 16.29 3.94
CA GLY A 38 8.18 16.89 5.23
C GLY A 38 9.01 15.94 6.09
N PRO A 39 9.57 16.44 7.17
CA PRO A 39 10.45 15.66 8.04
C PRO A 39 9.69 14.67 8.94
N GLU A 40 8.37 14.89 9.17
CA GLU A 40 7.58 14.09 10.11
C GLU A 40 7.23 12.69 9.63
N GLN A 41 7.51 12.37 8.37
CA GLN A 41 7.21 11.06 7.76
C GLN A 41 5.76 10.60 7.98
N HIS A 42 4.81 11.46 7.65
CA HIS A 42 3.39 11.15 7.68
C HIS A 42 2.92 10.55 6.36
N PHE A 43 1.84 9.75 6.42
CA PHE A 43 1.24 9.05 5.29
C PHE A 43 -0.26 9.26 5.26
N LEU A 44 -0.84 9.20 4.07
CA LEU A 44 -2.28 9.10 3.87
C LEU A 44 -2.65 7.65 3.54
N ILE A 45 -3.76 7.19 4.10
CA ILE A 45 -4.32 5.85 3.85
C ILE A 45 -5.85 5.93 3.79
N ASN A 46 -6.50 4.94 3.17
CA ASN A 46 -7.95 4.84 3.18
C ASN A 46 -8.50 4.57 4.58
N PRO A 47 -9.71 5.06 4.87
CA PRO A 47 -10.46 4.66 6.05
C PRO A 47 -10.80 3.16 5.98
N TYR A 48 -10.53 2.43 7.05
CA TYR A 48 -10.90 1.01 7.14
C TYR A 48 -12.42 0.86 7.29
N GLY A 49 -12.98 -0.07 6.56
CA GLY A 49 -14.43 -0.34 6.54
C GLY A 49 -15.18 0.35 5.40
N LEU A 50 -14.51 1.21 4.60
CA LEU A 50 -15.09 1.79 3.39
C LEU A 50 -14.59 1.08 2.14
N HIS A 51 -15.51 0.86 1.20
CA HIS A 51 -15.17 0.41 -0.14
C HIS A 51 -14.41 1.51 -0.91
N TYR A 52 -13.60 1.15 -1.89
CA TYR A 52 -12.80 2.12 -2.66
C TYR A 52 -13.65 3.19 -3.36
N SER A 53 -14.86 2.84 -3.81
CA SER A 53 -15.84 3.80 -4.36
C SER A 53 -16.32 4.85 -3.36
N GLU A 54 -16.17 4.61 -2.06
CA GLU A 54 -16.62 5.52 -0.99
C GLU A 54 -15.51 6.43 -0.47
N VAL A 55 -14.25 6.15 -0.88
CA VAL A 55 -13.09 6.95 -0.46
C VAL A 55 -13.11 8.32 -1.12
N THR A 56 -13.00 9.35 -0.31
CA THR A 56 -12.88 10.75 -0.74
C THR A 56 -11.65 11.39 -0.11
N ALA A 57 -11.17 12.49 -0.67
CA ALA A 57 -10.02 13.23 -0.16
C ALA A 57 -10.16 13.61 1.33
N SER A 58 -11.37 13.99 1.76
CA SER A 58 -11.67 14.39 3.14
C SER A 58 -11.75 13.21 4.12
N LYS A 59 -12.02 12.00 3.63
CA LYS A 59 -12.11 10.79 4.46
C LYS A 59 -10.75 10.11 4.69
N LEU A 60 -9.74 10.41 3.85
CA LEU A 60 -8.41 9.83 4.01
C LEU A 60 -7.83 10.13 5.39
N VAL A 61 -7.26 9.12 6.00
CA VAL A 61 -6.66 9.19 7.33
C VAL A 61 -5.17 9.50 7.20
N LYS A 62 -4.67 10.41 8.03
CA LYS A 62 -3.25 10.72 8.13
C LYS A 62 -2.66 9.96 9.32
N VAL A 63 -1.54 9.28 9.09
CA VAL A 63 -0.87 8.46 10.11
C VAL A 63 0.64 8.73 10.12
N ASP A 64 1.29 8.42 11.25
CA ASP A 64 2.75 8.38 11.37
C ASP A 64 3.32 6.97 11.06
N LEU A 65 4.64 6.80 11.21
CA LEU A 65 5.33 5.51 11.01
C LEU A 65 4.93 4.42 12.02
N ASP A 66 4.42 4.79 13.18
CA ASP A 66 3.95 3.86 14.20
C ASP A 66 2.48 3.47 13.97
N GLY A 67 1.83 4.11 12.98
CA GLY A 67 0.42 3.89 12.64
C GLY A 67 -0.55 4.68 13.52
N ASN A 68 -0.05 5.65 14.28
CA ASN A 68 -0.93 6.52 15.06
C ASN A 68 -1.61 7.53 14.14
N VAL A 69 -2.89 7.78 14.40
CA VAL A 69 -3.66 8.77 13.65
C VAL A 69 -3.21 10.18 14.06
N ILE A 70 -2.88 10.99 13.05
CA ILE A 70 -2.49 12.39 13.23
C ILE A 70 -3.69 13.30 13.00
N GLY A 71 -4.10 14.00 14.04
CA GLY A 71 -5.31 14.82 14.04
C GLY A 71 -6.58 14.04 14.35
N SER A 72 -7.70 14.45 13.78
CA SER A 72 -8.99 13.77 13.95
C SER A 72 -9.30 12.92 12.71
N ALA A 73 -9.75 11.69 12.92
CA ALA A 73 -10.27 10.83 11.87
C ALA A 73 -11.63 10.26 12.29
N LEU A 74 -12.55 10.18 11.33
CA LEU A 74 -13.88 9.59 11.55
C LEU A 74 -13.85 8.06 11.50
N TYR A 75 -12.81 7.49 10.93
CA TYR A 75 -12.69 6.06 10.68
C TYR A 75 -11.35 5.52 11.18
N PRO A 76 -11.31 4.25 11.60
CA PRO A 76 -10.05 3.59 11.92
C PRO A 76 -9.23 3.30 10.66
N VAL A 77 -7.99 2.84 10.85
CA VAL A 77 -7.11 2.34 9.79
C VAL A 77 -6.95 0.83 9.86
N ASN A 78 -6.66 0.20 8.72
CA ASN A 78 -6.34 -1.22 8.68
C ASN A 78 -4.95 -1.47 9.27
N ARG A 79 -4.89 -2.17 10.42
CA ARG A 79 -3.63 -2.42 11.11
C ARG A 79 -2.64 -3.26 10.29
N ALA A 80 -3.10 -4.27 9.56
CA ALA A 80 -2.23 -5.07 8.69
C ALA A 80 -1.60 -4.22 7.58
N GLY A 81 -2.39 -3.33 6.97
CA GLY A 81 -1.90 -2.37 5.98
C GLY A 81 -0.86 -1.41 6.55
N ILE A 82 -1.08 -0.93 7.78
CA ILE A 82 -0.12 -0.06 8.45
C ILE A 82 1.21 -0.78 8.66
N VAL A 83 1.21 -1.99 9.22
CA VAL A 83 2.43 -2.75 9.52
C VAL A 83 3.30 -2.92 8.27
N ILE A 84 2.72 -3.36 7.16
CA ILE A 84 3.44 -3.58 5.91
C ILE A 84 3.94 -2.25 5.32
N HIS A 85 3.04 -1.29 5.16
CA HIS A 85 3.36 -0.05 4.44
C HIS A 85 4.34 0.83 5.21
N THR A 86 4.21 0.94 6.53
CA THR A 86 5.17 1.71 7.33
C THR A 86 6.56 1.09 7.32
N ALA A 87 6.67 -0.26 7.32
CA ALA A 87 7.95 -0.94 7.20
C ALA A 87 8.66 -0.60 5.89
N ILE A 88 7.93 -0.62 4.77
CA ILE A 88 8.48 -0.29 3.45
C ILE A 88 8.83 1.20 3.37
N HIS A 89 7.93 2.10 3.78
CA HIS A 89 8.18 3.55 3.75
C HIS A 89 9.36 3.97 4.63
N ALA A 90 9.60 3.28 5.76
CA ALA A 90 10.75 3.52 6.63
C ALA A 90 12.06 3.05 5.98
N ALA A 91 12.04 1.90 5.31
CA ALA A 91 13.22 1.30 4.70
C ALA A 91 13.57 1.89 3.32
N ARG A 92 12.58 2.45 2.62
CA ARG A 92 12.69 2.96 1.24
C ARG A 92 12.25 4.42 1.17
N PRO A 93 13.12 5.38 1.50
CA PRO A 93 12.80 6.81 1.43
C PRO A 93 12.41 7.31 0.03
N ASP A 94 12.84 6.61 -1.00
CA ASP A 94 12.54 6.84 -2.41
C ASP A 94 11.13 6.39 -2.83
N VAL A 95 10.47 5.54 -2.03
CA VAL A 95 9.10 5.07 -2.31
C VAL A 95 8.09 6.07 -1.78
N HIS A 96 7.32 6.68 -2.68
CA HIS A 96 6.31 7.69 -2.36
C HIS A 96 4.91 7.11 -2.20
N CYS A 97 4.61 6.01 -2.89
CA CYS A 97 3.29 5.36 -2.87
C CYS A 97 3.45 3.85 -2.82
N ILE A 98 2.60 3.20 -2.05
CA ILE A 98 2.52 1.74 -1.96
C ILE A 98 1.06 1.34 -2.16
N ALA A 99 0.80 0.42 -3.08
CA ALA A 99 -0.52 -0.13 -3.33
C ALA A 99 -0.53 -1.64 -3.06
N HIS A 100 -1.48 -2.08 -2.25
CA HIS A 100 -1.75 -3.50 -1.99
C HIS A 100 -3.01 -3.92 -2.75
N THR A 101 -2.89 -4.96 -3.57
CA THR A 101 -4.00 -5.50 -4.35
C THR A 101 -4.07 -7.02 -4.22
N HIS A 102 -5.28 -7.56 -4.42
CA HIS A 102 -5.55 -9.00 -4.53
C HIS A 102 -6.12 -9.33 -5.92
N THR A 103 -5.55 -8.74 -6.97
CA THR A 103 -6.02 -9.04 -8.33
C THR A 103 -5.85 -10.52 -8.66
N THR A 104 -6.79 -11.10 -9.42
CA THR A 104 -6.72 -12.51 -9.81
C THR A 104 -5.40 -12.86 -10.49
N ALA A 105 -4.89 -11.98 -11.37
CA ALA A 105 -3.59 -12.18 -12.03
C ALA A 105 -2.43 -12.14 -11.03
N GLY A 106 -2.42 -11.18 -10.09
CA GLY A 106 -1.40 -11.08 -9.05
C GLY A 106 -1.40 -12.30 -8.14
N MET A 107 -2.57 -12.73 -7.70
CA MET A 107 -2.73 -13.94 -6.88
C MET A 107 -2.28 -15.21 -7.61
N ALA A 108 -2.60 -15.35 -8.91
CA ALA A 108 -2.15 -16.46 -9.70
C ALA A 108 -0.63 -16.55 -9.77
N VAL A 109 0.06 -15.42 -9.96
CA VAL A 109 1.54 -15.35 -9.95
C VAL A 109 2.08 -15.68 -8.57
N ALA A 110 1.51 -15.08 -7.51
CA ALA A 110 1.96 -15.29 -6.12
C ALA A 110 1.84 -16.75 -5.67
N CYS A 111 0.81 -17.47 -6.14
CA CYS A 111 0.59 -18.88 -5.82
C CYS A 111 1.29 -19.85 -6.77
N SER A 112 1.96 -19.36 -7.82
CA SER A 112 2.64 -20.22 -8.79
C SER A 112 4.04 -20.59 -8.31
N GLN A 113 4.42 -21.86 -8.45
CA GLN A 113 5.79 -22.29 -8.21
C GLN A 113 6.74 -21.57 -9.19
N GLY A 114 7.74 -20.85 -8.66
CA GLY A 114 8.68 -20.07 -9.45
C GLY A 114 8.20 -18.64 -9.77
N GLY A 115 6.99 -18.26 -9.36
CA GLY A 115 6.50 -16.89 -9.48
C GLY A 115 6.36 -16.37 -10.92
N LEU A 116 6.66 -15.11 -11.15
CA LEU A 116 6.60 -14.49 -12.46
C LEU A 116 7.75 -14.95 -13.36
N ARG A 117 7.41 -15.58 -14.48
CA ARG A 117 8.38 -16.05 -15.49
C ARG A 117 8.65 -14.91 -16.48
N ALA A 118 9.92 -14.62 -16.75
CA ALA A 118 10.34 -13.59 -17.70
C ALA A 118 10.45 -14.15 -19.15
N ASP A 119 9.48 -14.94 -19.58
CA ASP A 119 9.46 -15.65 -20.87
C ASP A 119 8.50 -15.03 -21.90
N ASN A 120 7.96 -13.86 -21.61
CA ASN A 120 7.18 -13.08 -22.56
C ASN A 120 7.49 -11.58 -22.42
N PHE A 121 7.09 -10.80 -23.41
CA PHE A 121 7.42 -9.37 -23.48
C PHE A 121 6.97 -8.58 -22.24
N TYR A 122 5.77 -8.82 -21.76
CA TYR A 122 5.23 -8.05 -20.61
C TYR A 122 5.90 -8.41 -19.29
N SER A 123 6.13 -9.69 -19.04
CA SER A 123 6.80 -10.13 -17.82
C SER A 123 8.30 -9.82 -17.84
N ALA A 124 8.92 -9.76 -19.02
CA ALA A 124 10.32 -9.37 -19.17
C ALA A 124 10.56 -7.91 -18.73
N LEU A 125 9.57 -7.02 -18.89
CA LEU A 125 9.65 -5.63 -18.41
C LEU A 125 9.73 -5.54 -16.87
N LEU A 126 9.22 -6.54 -16.17
CA LEU A 126 9.24 -6.63 -14.70
C LEU A 126 10.45 -7.43 -14.18
N ASN A 127 11.28 -7.96 -15.08
CA ASN A 127 12.47 -8.72 -14.66
C ASN A 127 13.36 -7.86 -13.77
N ASN A 128 13.82 -8.43 -12.67
CA ASN A 128 14.58 -7.74 -11.61
C ASN A 128 13.81 -6.65 -10.82
N HIS A 129 12.51 -6.45 -11.07
CA HIS A 129 11.66 -5.51 -10.31
C HIS A 129 10.66 -6.23 -9.40
N VAL A 130 10.72 -7.56 -9.31
CA VAL A 130 9.84 -8.37 -8.47
C VAL A 130 10.66 -9.00 -7.34
N ALA A 131 10.13 -8.92 -6.14
CA ALA A 131 10.62 -9.63 -4.96
C ALA A 131 9.52 -10.57 -4.44
N TYR A 132 9.92 -11.61 -3.73
CA TYR A 132 9.01 -12.56 -3.12
C TYR A 132 9.22 -12.62 -1.63
N HIS A 133 8.13 -12.60 -0.89
CA HIS A 133 8.10 -12.78 0.55
C HIS A 133 7.25 -14.03 0.87
N ALA A 134 7.76 -14.89 1.73
CA ALA A 134 7.01 -16.08 2.14
C ALA A 134 5.73 -15.69 2.88
N PHE A 135 4.63 -16.37 2.60
CA PHE A 135 3.37 -16.12 3.31
C PHE A 135 3.49 -16.53 4.78
N GLU A 136 3.35 -15.57 5.69
CA GLU A 136 3.42 -15.77 7.14
C GLU A 136 2.05 -15.57 7.83
N GLY A 137 0.97 -15.50 7.05
CA GLY A 137 -0.38 -15.22 7.56
C GLY A 137 -0.76 -13.74 7.43
N ILE A 138 -1.69 -13.29 8.27
CA ILE A 138 -2.08 -11.86 8.29
C ILE A 138 -0.98 -11.09 9.01
N THR A 139 -0.36 -10.15 8.31
CA THR A 139 0.77 -9.36 8.80
C THR A 139 0.36 -8.38 9.90
N VAL A 140 0.48 -8.82 11.12
CA VAL A 140 0.24 -8.02 12.34
C VAL A 140 1.41 -8.08 13.32
N VAL A 141 2.45 -8.83 12.97
CA VAL A 141 3.61 -9.11 13.83
C VAL A 141 4.79 -8.23 13.42
N GLU A 142 5.33 -7.47 14.36
CA GLU A 142 6.43 -6.53 14.11
C GLU A 142 7.71 -7.20 13.53
N ASP A 143 8.00 -8.43 13.92
CA ASP A 143 9.19 -9.14 13.44
C ASP A 143 9.12 -9.49 11.93
N GLU A 144 7.93 -9.58 11.36
CA GLU A 144 7.75 -9.78 9.91
C GLU A 144 8.25 -8.59 9.10
N LYS A 145 8.16 -7.36 9.64
CA LYS A 145 8.66 -6.14 8.99
C LYS A 145 10.11 -6.29 8.51
N LYS A 146 10.98 -6.86 9.34
CA LYS A 146 12.40 -7.03 9.01
C LYS A 146 12.61 -7.99 7.85
N ARG A 147 11.87 -9.10 7.85
CA ARG A 147 11.94 -10.11 6.77
C ARG A 147 11.37 -9.57 5.47
N LEU A 148 10.24 -8.86 5.55
CA LEU A 148 9.60 -8.21 4.41
C LEU A 148 10.57 -7.22 3.72
N VAL A 149 11.17 -6.33 4.51
CA VAL A 149 12.14 -5.34 4.00
C VAL A 149 13.39 -6.02 3.42
N SER A 150 13.91 -7.06 4.10
CA SER A 150 15.06 -7.83 3.61
C SER A 150 14.76 -8.51 2.27
N ASN A 151 13.55 -9.08 2.12
CA ASN A 151 13.15 -9.74 0.88
C ASN A 151 12.87 -8.74 -0.25
N LEU A 152 12.34 -7.56 0.06
CA LEU A 152 12.09 -6.51 -0.91
C LEU A 152 13.42 -6.00 -1.52
N GLY A 153 14.43 -5.78 -0.70
CA GLY A 153 15.72 -5.27 -1.15
C GLY A 153 15.60 -3.97 -1.94
N ASN A 154 16.19 -3.95 -3.11
CA ASN A 154 16.19 -2.80 -4.03
C ASN A 154 15.11 -2.90 -5.14
N LYS A 155 14.14 -3.79 -4.99
CA LYS A 155 13.08 -4.01 -6.01
C LYS A 155 12.01 -2.94 -5.96
#